data_6b6eabaa9db40f35753d4a61371ea2f1
#
_entry.id   6b6eabaa9db40f35753d4a61371ea2f1
#
_cell.length_a   1.000
_cell.length_b   1.000
_cell.length_c   1.000
_cell.angle_alpha   90.00
_cell.angle_beta   90.00
_cell.angle_gamma   90.00
#
_symmetry.space_group_name_H-M   'P 1'
#
loop_
_entity.id
_entity.type
_entity.pdbx_description
1 polymer ?
#
loop_
_entity_poly.entity_id
_entity_poly.type
_entity_poly.pdbx_seq_one_letter_code
_entity_poly.pdbx_strand_id
1 'polypeptide(L)' 'QLELNYQDKKTIGTANGVNEHGALIIKSNNTLIEAYSSEQIRLI' A
#
# COMPACT_ATOMS: atom_id res chain seq x y z
N GLN A 1 7.84 1.28 7.19
CA GLN A 1 7.69 0.49 5.95
C GLN A 1 6.54 -0.50 6.06
N LEU A 2 5.91 -0.76 4.95
CA LEU A 2 4.80 -1.68 4.86
C LEU A 2 5.08 -2.71 3.79
N GLU A 3 4.54 -3.91 4.01
CA GLU A 3 4.49 -4.91 2.97
C GLU A 3 3.08 -4.91 2.40
N LEU A 4 2.98 -4.76 1.10
CA LEU A 4 1.69 -4.74 0.41
C LEU A 4 1.58 -5.98 -0.46
N ASN A 5 0.48 -6.70 -0.29
CA ASN A 5 0.17 -7.85 -1.14
C ASN A 5 -0.76 -7.36 -2.25
N TYR A 6 -0.22 -7.24 -3.45
CA TYR A 6 -0.93 -6.65 -4.56
C TYR A 6 -0.76 -7.52 -5.80
N GLN A 7 -1.87 -7.96 -6.37
CA GLN A 7 -1.87 -8.83 -7.56
C GLN A 7 -0.96 -10.05 -7.39
N ASP A 8 -1.10 -10.72 -6.24
CA ASP A 8 -0.33 -11.91 -5.90
C ASP A 8 1.18 -11.68 -5.76
N LYS A 9 1.57 -10.42 -5.62
CA LYS A 9 2.96 -10.05 -5.41
C LYS A 9 3.11 -9.31 -4.12
N LYS A 10 4.21 -9.54 -3.43
CA LYS A 10 4.53 -8.79 -2.22
C LYS A 10 5.44 -7.63 -2.59
N THR A 11 5.04 -6.45 -2.17
CA THR A 11 5.77 -5.24 -2.50
C THR A 11 6.02 -4.46 -1.21
N ILE A 12 7.24 -3.95 -1.07
CA ILE A 12 7.60 -3.11 0.07
C ILE A 12 7.40 -1.66 -0.32
N GLY A 13 6.72 -0.92 0.52
CA GLY A 13 6.49 0.48 0.27
C GLY A 13 6.39 1.30 1.53
N THR A 14 6.11 2.58 1.38
CA THR A 14 5.99 3.53 2.48
C THR A 14 4.61 4.16 2.44
N ALA A 15 3.97 4.28 3.60
CA ALA A 15 2.67 4.92 3.68
C ALA A 15 2.81 6.39 3.27
N ASN A 16 1.96 6.84 2.36
CA ASN A 16 2.04 8.18 1.80
C ASN A 16 0.72 8.95 1.95
N GLY A 17 -0.08 8.58 2.94
CA GLY A 17 -1.32 9.26 3.23
C GLY A 17 -2.55 8.47 2.83
N VAL A 18 -3.69 9.11 2.92
CA VAL A 18 -4.99 8.51 2.62
C VAL A 18 -5.68 9.39 1.58
N ASN A 19 -6.27 8.78 0.56
CA ASN A 19 -6.95 9.56 -0.46
C ASN A 19 -8.38 9.89 -0.02
N GLU A 20 -9.10 10.63 -0.86
CA GLU A 20 -10.45 11.08 -0.56
C GLU A 20 -11.46 9.93 -0.48
N HIS A 21 -11.12 8.77 -1.00
CA HIS A 21 -11.98 7.59 -0.95
C HIS A 21 -11.68 6.70 0.26
N GLY A 22 -10.74 7.09 1.09
CA GLY A 22 -10.38 6.32 2.28
C GLY A 22 -9.36 5.23 2.04
N ALA A 23 -8.79 5.16 0.87
CA ALA A 23 -7.75 4.17 0.58
C ALA A 23 -6.38 4.68 1.07
N LEU A 24 -5.58 3.78 1.61
CA LEU A 24 -4.21 4.11 1.99
C LEU A 24 -3.35 4.15 0.74
N ILE A 25 -2.60 5.23 0.59
CA ILE A 25 -1.68 5.37 -0.54
C ILE A 25 -0.30 4.88 -0.10
N ILE A 26 0.24 3.96 -0.87
CA ILE A 26 1.55 3.38 -0.60
C ILE A 26 2.46 3.69 -1.77
N LYS A 27 3.61 4.28 -1.47
CA LYS A 27 4.60 4.59 -2.50
C LYS A 27 5.65 3.50 -2.54
N SER A 28 5.85 2.93 -3.72
CA SER A 28 6.84 1.89 -3.96
C SER A 28 7.50 2.11 -5.31
N ASN A 29 8.82 2.36 -5.32
CA ASN A 29 9.60 2.52 -6.56
C ASN A 29 8.97 3.49 -7.57
N ASN A 30 8.63 4.69 -7.14
CA ASN A 30 7.99 5.71 -7.98
C ASN A 30 6.58 5.34 -8.45
N THR A 31 5.98 4.33 -7.84
CA THR A 31 4.63 3.92 -8.13
C THR A 31 3.76 4.15 -6.91
N LEU A 32 2.57 4.70 -7.12
CA LEU A 32 1.61 4.88 -6.04
C LEU A 32 0.54 3.79 -6.17
N ILE A 33 0.29 3.10 -5.07
CA ILE A 33 -0.67 2.01 -5.02
C ILE A 33 -1.71 2.34 -3.97
N GLU A 34 -2.99 2.16 -4.33
CA GLU A 34 -4.09 2.38 -3.40
C GLU A 34 -4.49 1.07 -2.75
N ALA A 35 -4.48 1.04 -1.43
CA ALA A 35 -4.88 -0.15 -0.68
C ALA A 35 -6.23 0.10 -0.01
N TYR A 36 -7.21 -0.71 -0.34
CA TYR A 36 -8.57 -0.57 0.17
C TYR A 36 -8.90 -1.52 1.30
N SER A 37 -8.10 -2.54 1.50
CA SER A 37 -8.35 -3.54 2.53
C SER A 37 -7.13 -3.71 3.40
N SER A 38 -7.34 -3.80 4.72
CA SER A 38 -6.25 -4.03 5.65
C SER A 38 -5.61 -5.40 5.48
N GLU A 39 -6.29 -6.32 4.84
CA GLU A 39 -5.73 -7.63 4.55
C GLU A 39 -4.58 -7.58 3.57
N GLN A 40 -4.51 -6.52 2.78
CA GLN A 40 -3.45 -6.33 1.80
C GLN A 40 -2.18 -5.74 2.40
N ILE A 41 -2.25 -5.25 3.62
CA ILE A 41 -1.18 -4.47 4.25
C ILE A 41 -0.63 -5.19 5.46
N ARG A 42 0.69 -5.19 5.58
CA ARG A 42 1.36 -5.76 6.73
C ARG A 42 2.49 -4.85 7.17
N LEU A 43 2.55 -4.57 8.44
CA LEU A 43 3.66 -3.79 9.00
C LEU A 43 4.91 -4.68 9.11
N ILE A 44 6.01 -4.11 8.72
CA ILE A 44 7.29 -4.81 8.79
C ILE A 44 8.07 -4.31 10.00
#